data_bfa206231b96dd5dda91713d3ccb3fb3
#
_entry.id   bfa206231b96dd5dda91713d3ccb3fb3
#
_cell.length_a   1.000
_cell.length_b   1.000
_cell.length_c   1.000
_cell.angle_alpha   90.00
_cell.angle_beta   90.00
_cell.angle_gamma   90.00
#
_symmetry.space_group_name_H-M   'P 1'
#
loop_
_entity.id
_entity.type
_entity.pdbx_description
1 polymer ?
#
loop_
_entity_poly.entity_id
_entity_poly.type
_entity_poly.pdbx_seq_one_letter_code
_entity_poly.pdbx_strand_id
1 'polypeptide(L)'
;MLDLTLFFQPPASINTTEGSLYHNIHFFPESITEIDRNSICIFHVNEYRGRGEENQPMLDFRSACYSLFPGQDWNMKIYDLGDMSPGASLTDTYFAVQTVVGEL
;
A
#
# COMPACT_ATOMS: atom_id res chain seq x y z
N MET A 1 9.09 -10.88 -14.24
CA MET A 1 9.13 -10.09 -13.01
C MET A 1 8.02 -9.05 -13.04
N LEU A 2 7.25 -8.92 -11.95
CA LEU A 2 6.13 -8.00 -11.90
C LEU A 2 6.63 -6.57 -11.63
N ASP A 3 6.24 -5.64 -12.50
CA ASP A 3 6.49 -4.22 -12.30
C ASP A 3 5.35 -3.62 -11.51
N LEU A 4 5.60 -3.35 -10.23
CA LEU A 4 4.58 -2.83 -9.32
C LEU A 4 4.08 -1.44 -9.71
N THR A 5 4.89 -0.66 -10.42
CA THR A 5 4.47 0.69 -10.83
C THR A 5 3.33 0.68 -11.84
N LEU A 6 3.10 -0.46 -12.50
CA LEU A 6 1.96 -0.60 -13.42
C LEU A 6 0.63 -0.76 -12.68
N PHE A 7 0.68 -1.15 -11.41
CA PHE A 7 -0.53 -1.44 -10.63
C PHE A 7 -0.86 -0.35 -9.62
N PHE A 8 0.12 0.42 -9.18
CA PHE A 8 -0.05 1.32 -8.04
C PHE A 8 0.30 2.76 -8.34
N GLN A 9 -0.38 3.68 -7.65
CA GLN A 9 -0.02 5.08 -7.56
C GLN A 9 0.67 5.31 -6.22
N PRO A 10 1.66 6.22 -6.14
CA PRO A 10 2.29 6.49 -4.85
C PRO A 10 1.28 7.06 -3.84
N PRO A 11 1.40 6.70 -2.57
CA PRO A 11 0.51 7.24 -1.56
C PRO A 11 0.78 8.71 -1.30
N ALA A 12 -0.23 9.44 -0.81
CA ALA A 12 -0.07 10.83 -0.45
C ALA A 12 0.87 10.97 0.73
N SER A 13 1.63 12.08 0.76
CA SER A 13 2.52 12.39 1.88
C SER A 13 1.71 12.68 3.15
N ILE A 14 2.28 12.32 4.30
CA ILE A 14 1.66 12.48 5.60
C ILE A 14 2.63 13.24 6.50
N ASN A 15 2.11 14.21 7.27
CA ASN A 15 2.89 14.88 8.31
C ASN A 15 2.77 14.08 9.60
N THR A 16 3.88 13.60 10.12
CA THR A 16 3.92 12.85 11.37
C THR A 16 5.07 13.32 12.23
N THR A 17 5.02 12.95 13.51
CA THR A 17 6.11 13.22 14.43
C THR A 17 7.30 12.33 14.11
N GLU A 18 8.52 12.89 14.23
CA GLU A 18 9.73 12.11 14.04
C GLU A 18 9.75 10.90 14.96
N GLY A 19 10.19 9.77 14.44
CA GLY A 19 10.21 8.51 15.18
C GLY A 19 8.94 7.70 15.04
N SER A 20 7.89 8.24 14.41
CA SER A 20 6.68 7.47 14.15
C SER A 20 6.92 6.38 13.10
N LEU A 21 5.96 5.48 12.99
CA LEU A 21 6.04 4.37 12.04
C LEU A 21 6.25 4.83 10.61
N TYR A 22 5.68 6.00 10.24
CA TYR A 22 5.79 6.56 8.90
C TYR A 22 7.25 6.62 8.42
N HIS A 23 8.17 6.98 9.30
CA HIS A 23 9.58 7.16 8.94
C HIS A 23 10.34 5.83 8.79
N ASN A 24 9.69 4.71 9.11
CA ASN A 24 10.26 3.37 8.99
C ASN A 24 9.65 2.56 7.85
N ILE A 25 8.77 3.18 7.06
CA ILE A 25 8.09 2.49 5.97
C ILE A 25 8.84 2.73 4.67
N HIS A 26 8.98 1.67 3.87
CA HIS A 26 9.53 1.73 2.53
C HIS A 26 8.37 1.91 1.56
N PHE A 27 8.31 3.07 0.92
CA PHE A 27 7.18 3.41 0.05
C PHE A 27 7.47 3.08 -1.40
N PHE A 28 6.44 2.60 -2.07
CA PHE A 28 6.34 2.50 -3.52
C PHE A 28 7.53 1.78 -4.17
N PRO A 29 7.82 0.54 -3.77
CA PRO A 29 8.87 -0.24 -4.44
C PRO A 29 8.50 -0.47 -5.91
N GLU A 30 9.50 -0.46 -6.78
CA GLU A 30 9.27 -0.59 -8.23
C GLU A 30 9.01 -2.04 -8.64
N SER A 31 9.60 -2.99 -7.94
CA SER A 31 9.43 -4.39 -8.31
C SER A 31 9.40 -5.29 -7.08
N ILE A 32 8.87 -6.49 -7.28
CA ILE A 32 8.81 -7.52 -6.24
C ILE A 32 10.19 -7.84 -5.65
N THR A 33 11.23 -7.74 -6.47
CA THR A 33 12.59 -8.08 -6.01
C THR A 33 13.13 -7.10 -4.98
N GLU A 34 12.55 -5.91 -4.86
CA GLU A 34 12.95 -4.94 -3.83
C GLU A 34 12.36 -5.27 -2.46
N ILE A 35 11.40 -6.17 -2.42
CA ILE A 35 10.68 -6.50 -1.19
C ILE A 35 11.37 -7.67 -0.51
N ASP A 36 11.81 -7.47 0.73
CA ASP A 36 12.45 -8.52 1.50
C ASP A 36 11.42 -9.59 1.88
N ARG A 37 11.90 -10.82 2.01
CA ARG A 37 11.11 -11.88 2.60
C ARG A 37 10.83 -11.57 4.07
N ASN A 38 9.74 -12.10 4.60
CA ASN A 38 9.37 -11.91 6.00
C ASN A 38 9.14 -10.44 6.34
N SER A 39 8.58 -9.69 5.39
CA SER A 39 8.17 -8.30 5.59
C SER A 39 6.64 -8.20 5.51
N ILE A 40 6.13 -7.03 5.89
CA ILE A 40 4.71 -6.72 5.77
C ILE A 40 4.52 -5.84 4.55
N CYS A 41 3.58 -6.21 3.70
CA CYS A 41 3.21 -5.39 2.54
C CYS A 41 1.81 -4.86 2.75
N ILE A 42 1.64 -3.55 2.56
CA ILE A 42 0.36 -2.88 2.68
C ILE A 42 0.06 -2.21 1.35
N PHE A 43 -1.17 -2.31 0.91
CA PHE A 43 -1.63 -1.51 -0.22
C PHE A 43 -3.13 -1.28 -0.11
N HIS A 44 -3.58 -0.19 -0.71
CA HIS A 44 -4.98 0.19 -0.74
C HIS A 44 -5.55 -0.15 -2.12
N VAL A 45 -6.72 -0.74 -2.14
CA VAL A 45 -7.44 -1.00 -3.39
C VAL A 45 -8.52 0.05 -3.53
N ASN A 46 -8.36 0.93 -4.50
CA ASN A 46 -9.21 2.08 -4.68
C ASN A 46 -10.40 1.72 -5.56
N GLU A 47 -11.23 0.79 -5.06
CA GLU A 47 -12.40 0.29 -5.78
C GLU A 47 -13.66 0.62 -5.00
N TYR A 48 -14.56 1.37 -5.61
CA TYR A 48 -15.77 1.87 -4.96
C TYR A 48 -17.07 1.41 -5.65
N ARG A 49 -16.97 0.82 -6.84
CA ARG A 49 -18.14 0.49 -7.64
C ARG A 49 -19.10 -0.49 -6.95
N GLY A 50 -18.54 -1.38 -6.13
CA GLY A 50 -19.35 -2.35 -5.38
C GLY A 50 -20.20 -1.71 -4.30
N ARG A 51 -19.87 -0.48 -3.87
CA ARG A 51 -20.59 0.24 -2.82
C ARG A 51 -21.38 1.43 -3.36
N GLY A 52 -21.17 1.80 -4.62
CA GLY A 52 -21.81 2.97 -5.21
C GLY A 52 -21.28 4.30 -4.68
N GLU A 53 -20.14 4.30 -4.00
CA GLU A 53 -19.51 5.50 -3.47
C GLU A 53 -18.44 6.01 -4.41
N GLU A 54 -18.14 7.31 -4.30
CA GLU A 54 -17.06 7.89 -5.08
C GLU A 54 -15.71 7.43 -4.56
N ASN A 55 -14.73 7.46 -5.46
CA ASN A 55 -13.36 7.13 -5.18
C ASN A 55 -12.77 8.11 -4.17
N GLN A 56 -12.32 7.62 -3.02
CA GLN A 56 -11.71 8.44 -2.00
C GLN A 56 -10.34 7.89 -1.62
N PRO A 57 -9.35 8.79 -1.39
CA PRO A 57 -8.03 8.32 -0.97
C PRO A 57 -8.08 7.75 0.45
N MET A 58 -7.22 6.78 0.73
CA MET A 58 -7.11 6.13 2.03
C MET A 58 -6.22 6.94 2.98
N LEU A 59 -6.41 8.27 2.97
CA LEU A 59 -5.54 9.18 3.70
C LEU A 59 -5.69 9.05 5.21
N ASP A 60 -6.93 8.94 5.69
CA ASP A 60 -7.20 8.89 7.12
C ASP A 60 -6.64 7.62 7.75
N PHE A 61 -6.75 6.48 7.06
CA PHE A 61 -6.20 5.23 7.57
C PHE A 61 -4.68 5.33 7.72
N ARG A 62 -4.01 5.82 6.68
CA ARG A 62 -2.56 5.94 6.72
C ARG A 62 -2.10 6.93 7.79
N SER A 63 -2.77 8.07 7.92
CA SER A 63 -2.45 9.05 8.95
C SER A 63 -2.57 8.45 10.34
N ALA A 64 -3.64 7.71 10.60
CA ALA A 64 -3.84 7.09 11.90
C ALA A 64 -2.81 6.00 12.18
N CYS A 65 -2.61 5.09 11.21
CA CYS A 65 -1.72 3.95 11.39
C CYS A 65 -0.26 4.38 11.47
N TYR A 66 0.17 5.25 10.56
CA TYR A 66 1.58 5.60 10.43
C TYR A 66 2.03 6.66 11.43
N SER A 67 1.11 7.24 12.18
CA SER A 67 1.43 8.15 13.29
C SER A 67 1.77 7.41 14.58
N LEU A 68 1.52 6.10 14.62
CA LEU A 68 1.88 5.28 15.77
C LEU A 68 3.39 5.13 15.87
N PHE A 69 3.89 4.91 17.09
CA PHE A 69 5.30 4.66 17.31
C PHE A 69 5.56 3.16 17.41
N PRO A 70 6.57 2.64 16.69
CA PRO A 70 6.94 1.23 16.83
C PRO A 70 7.54 0.98 18.21
N GLY A 71 7.39 -0.26 18.72
CA GLY A 71 8.02 -0.66 19.97
C GLY A 71 9.53 -0.73 19.84
N GLN A 72 10.23 -0.82 20.98
CA GLN A 72 11.68 -0.85 21.01
C GLN A 72 12.27 -2.03 20.24
N ASP A 73 11.57 -3.15 20.23
CA ASP A 73 12.04 -4.37 19.58
C ASP A 73 11.49 -4.54 18.17
N TRP A 74 10.96 -3.47 17.57
CA TRP A 74 10.41 -3.53 16.23
C TRP A 74 11.52 -3.70 15.20
N ASN A 75 11.51 -4.83 14.51
CA ASN A 75 12.52 -5.14 13.48
C ASN A 75 11.90 -5.60 12.17
N MET A 76 10.60 -5.54 12.04
CA MET A 76 9.89 -5.96 10.82
C MET A 76 9.89 -4.83 9.80
N LYS A 77 10.28 -5.12 8.57
CA LYS A 77 10.18 -4.15 7.48
C LYS A 77 8.74 -4.07 6.99
N ILE A 78 8.30 -2.86 6.70
CA ILE A 78 6.97 -2.61 6.12
C ILE A 78 7.16 -1.90 4.78
N TYR A 79 6.49 -2.42 3.77
CA TYR A 79 6.46 -1.81 2.44
C TYR A 79 5.03 -1.37 2.16
N ASP A 80 4.87 -0.10 1.78
CA ASP A 80 3.58 0.42 1.32
C ASP A 80 3.65 0.52 -0.19
N LEU A 81 2.91 -0.33 -0.87
CA LEU A 81 2.93 -0.41 -2.33
C LEU A 81 2.20 0.75 -2.99
N GLY A 82 1.36 1.45 -2.23
CA GLY A 82 0.60 2.57 -2.75
C GLY A 82 -0.86 2.24 -2.95
N ASP A 83 -1.51 3.00 -3.84
CA ASP A 83 -2.93 2.89 -4.13
C ASP A 83 -3.13 2.23 -5.47
N MET A 84 -3.83 1.10 -5.49
CA MET A 84 -4.20 0.44 -6.73
C MET A 84 -5.40 1.14 -7.33
N SER A 85 -5.25 1.67 -8.54
CA SER A 85 -6.34 2.30 -9.27
C SER A 85 -7.36 1.25 -9.69
N PRO A 86 -8.65 1.61 -9.76
CA PRO A 86 -9.66 0.66 -10.23
C PRO A 86 -9.40 0.25 -11.67
N GLY A 87 -9.67 -1.02 -11.99
CA GLY A 87 -9.58 -1.52 -13.34
C GLY A 87 -10.73 -1.00 -14.20
N ALA A 88 -10.78 -1.42 -15.47
CA ALA A 88 -11.85 -1.05 -16.38
C ALA A 88 -13.22 -1.53 -15.90
N SER A 89 -13.23 -2.62 -15.11
CA SER A 89 -14.44 -3.15 -14.49
C SER A 89 -14.09 -3.64 -13.10
N LEU A 90 -15.12 -3.94 -12.29
CA LEU A 90 -14.92 -4.53 -10.96
C LEU A 90 -14.14 -5.84 -11.04
N THR A 91 -14.45 -6.67 -12.05
CA THR A 91 -13.76 -7.94 -12.28
C THR A 91 -12.28 -7.71 -12.58
N ASP A 92 -11.95 -6.67 -13.34
CA ASP A 92 -10.56 -6.36 -13.66
C ASP A 92 -9.78 -5.93 -12.42
N THR A 93 -10.43 -5.18 -11.52
CA THR A 93 -9.80 -4.82 -10.25
C THR A 93 -9.49 -6.06 -9.41
N TYR A 94 -10.44 -6.98 -9.31
CA TYR A 94 -10.24 -8.22 -8.57
C TYR A 94 -9.10 -9.05 -9.17
N PHE A 95 -9.03 -9.09 -10.49
CA PHE A 95 -7.95 -9.81 -11.17
C PHE A 95 -6.58 -9.18 -10.85
N ALA A 96 -6.51 -7.84 -10.83
CA ALA A 96 -5.28 -7.14 -10.50
C ALA A 96 -4.83 -7.45 -9.06
N VAL A 97 -5.76 -7.43 -8.11
CA VAL A 97 -5.46 -7.79 -6.71
C VAL A 97 -4.93 -9.22 -6.64
N GLN A 98 -5.59 -10.15 -7.30
CA GLN A 98 -5.17 -11.54 -7.30
C GLN A 98 -3.76 -11.70 -7.88
N THR A 99 -3.46 -10.98 -8.96
CA THR A 99 -2.15 -11.03 -9.60
C THR A 99 -1.06 -10.55 -8.64
N VAL A 100 -1.27 -9.38 -8.00
CA VAL A 100 -0.29 -8.81 -7.09
C VAL A 100 -0.08 -9.71 -5.88
N VAL A 101 -1.16 -10.15 -5.24
CA VAL A 101 -1.06 -11.00 -4.05
C VAL A 101 -0.37 -12.32 -4.38
N GLY A 102 -0.63 -12.87 -5.55
CA GLY A 102 0.01 -14.12 -5.97
C GLY A 102 1.51 -14.00 -6.15
N GLU A 103 2.02 -12.80 -6.46
CA GLU A 103 3.45 -12.57 -6.62
C GLU A 103 4.15 -12.22 -5.30
N LEU A 104 3.40 -11.77 -4.32
CA LEU A 104 3.95 -11.46 -3.01
C LEU A 104 4.12 -12.74 -2.18
#